data_bc1f3ee9cd7cd47144484fa7d23d4f1d
#
_entry.id   bc1f3ee9cd7cd47144484fa7d23d4f1d
#
_cell.length_a   1.000
_cell.length_b   1.000
_cell.length_c   1.000
_cell.angle_alpha   90.00
_cell.angle_beta   90.00
_cell.angle_gamma   90.00
#
_symmetry.space_group_name_H-M   'P 1'
#
loop_
_entity.id
_entity.type
_entity.pdbx_description
1 polymer ?
#
loop_
_entity_poly.entity_id
_entity_poly.type
_entity_poly.pdbx_seq_one_letter_code
_entity_poly.pdbx_strand_id
1 'polypeptide(L)'
;MDQSVPQIITELQSPDLELTLTRNAWYSPLSFEAASWIIKRLPRGVSRSLSAGVGELGYRLCTSRRAALLRNLDAITQDKTRRQALSRSCFHNFLRMLHDFCDCAEGGVSRVNSLMFERRGFQFLESGRRHGKGTLLITGHLGAWELGGMVLASDGFPVNVVTMAEPTQELNEWRQKYRRRFGIKTITVGSDKFAFLEIIHALRRNELVAMLIDRPYLNSGVPVRFFERTTLFSAAAARIWQHTRASVIPAFVLQLEPGQYGCYAYAPIDMAADQTVEENSQRIANVFQSIIREFPEQWFNFVPIWNR
;
A
#
# COMPACT_ATOMS: atom_id res chain seq x y z
N MET A 1 12.28 -13.46 28.28
CA MET A 1 12.47 -13.07 26.87
C MET A 1 11.51 -13.92 26.07
N ASP A 2 10.55 -13.29 25.40
CA ASP A 2 9.52 -13.98 24.64
C ASP A 2 10.15 -14.65 23.41
N GLN A 3 10.00 -15.97 23.29
CA GLN A 3 10.58 -16.76 22.19
C GLN A 3 9.96 -16.41 20.80
N SER A 4 8.85 -15.64 20.76
CA SER A 4 8.19 -15.19 19.53
C SER A 4 8.95 -14.09 18.78
N VAL A 5 9.74 -13.28 19.46
CA VAL A 5 10.50 -12.16 18.84
C VAL A 5 11.60 -12.65 17.88
N PRO A 6 12.41 -13.68 18.19
CA PRO A 6 13.40 -14.23 17.27
C PRO A 6 12.77 -14.81 15.99
N GLN A 7 11.60 -15.43 16.10
CA GLN A 7 10.90 -16.04 14.97
C GLN A 7 10.39 -15.00 13.97
N ILE A 8 9.84 -13.89 14.47
CA ILE A 8 9.41 -12.76 13.64
C ILE A 8 10.58 -12.11 12.90
N ILE A 9 11.73 -11.96 13.57
CA ILE A 9 12.95 -11.42 12.96
C ILE A 9 13.43 -12.32 11.82
N THR A 10 13.41 -13.64 12.00
CA THR A 10 13.84 -14.61 10.99
C THR A 10 12.90 -14.64 9.79
N GLU A 11 11.59 -14.54 10.00
CA GLU A 11 10.58 -14.51 8.93
C GLU A 11 10.67 -13.26 8.04
N LEU A 12 11.15 -12.13 8.59
CA LEU A 12 11.36 -10.89 7.85
C LEU A 12 12.67 -10.86 7.02
N GLN A 13 13.50 -11.94 7.08
CA GLN A 13 14.84 -11.96 6.51
C GLN A 13 15.06 -12.87 5.28
N SER A 14 14.05 -13.53 4.71
CA SER A 14 14.24 -14.46 3.57
C SER A 14 14.42 -13.76 2.22
N PRO A 15 15.44 -14.12 1.39
CA PRO A 15 15.87 -13.33 0.23
C PRO A 15 15.12 -13.56 -1.10
N ASP A 16 14.22 -14.53 -1.24
CA ASP A 16 13.87 -15.09 -2.57
C ASP A 16 12.78 -14.38 -3.39
N LEU A 17 12.15 -13.31 -2.90
CA LEU A 17 11.14 -12.56 -3.66
C LEU A 17 11.69 -11.33 -4.40
N GLU A 18 12.93 -10.96 -4.14
CA GLU A 18 13.60 -9.78 -4.72
C GLU A 18 13.85 -9.88 -6.24
N LEU A 19 13.93 -11.08 -6.78
CA LEU A 19 14.42 -11.29 -8.15
C LEU A 19 13.42 -10.96 -9.25
N THR A 20 12.13 -10.85 -8.96
CA THR A 20 11.09 -10.65 -10.00
C THR A 20 10.71 -9.19 -10.26
N LEU A 21 11.01 -8.28 -9.34
CA LEU A 21 10.72 -6.84 -9.48
C LEU A 21 11.92 -6.01 -9.96
N THR A 22 13.13 -6.55 -9.86
CA THR A 22 14.39 -5.80 -9.86
C THR A 22 14.98 -5.44 -11.23
N ARG A 23 14.44 -5.91 -12.34
CA ARG A 23 15.01 -5.66 -13.68
C ARG A 23 14.12 -4.87 -14.62
N ASN A 24 13.38 -3.88 -14.15
CA ASN A 24 12.68 -2.97 -15.05
C ASN A 24 13.39 -1.61 -15.09
N ALA A 25 14.00 -1.27 -16.21
CA ALA A 25 14.59 0.06 -16.48
C ALA A 25 13.61 1.22 -16.23
N TRP A 26 12.30 0.92 -16.19
CA TRP A 26 11.22 1.87 -15.93
C TRP A 26 10.98 2.15 -14.44
N TYR A 27 11.52 1.33 -13.53
CA TYR A 27 11.42 1.51 -12.08
C TYR A 27 12.78 1.94 -11.52
N SER A 28 13.14 3.17 -11.80
CA SER A 28 14.42 3.76 -11.42
C SER A 28 14.24 5.24 -11.01
N PRO A 29 15.16 5.83 -10.23
CA PRO A 29 15.13 7.25 -9.92
C PRO A 29 15.03 8.13 -11.17
N LEU A 30 15.78 7.78 -12.22
CA LEU A 30 15.79 8.51 -13.50
C LEU A 30 14.41 8.55 -14.16
N SER A 31 13.67 7.45 -14.13
CA SER A 31 12.31 7.43 -14.71
C SER A 31 11.33 8.28 -13.92
N PHE A 32 11.44 8.31 -12.58
CA PHE A 32 10.63 9.18 -11.74
C PHE A 32 11.01 10.65 -11.91
N GLU A 33 12.29 10.97 -12.03
CA GLU A 33 12.77 12.32 -12.29
C GLU A 33 12.35 12.83 -13.67
N ALA A 34 12.44 11.97 -14.70
CA ALA A 34 11.96 12.28 -16.04
C ALA A 34 10.43 12.51 -16.05
N ALA A 35 9.67 11.68 -15.38
CA ALA A 35 8.23 11.86 -15.23
C ALA A 35 7.91 13.19 -14.52
N SER A 36 8.57 13.48 -13.40
CA SER A 36 8.42 14.75 -12.68
C SER A 36 8.79 15.95 -13.54
N TRP A 37 9.86 15.84 -14.33
CA TRP A 37 10.29 16.90 -15.25
C TRP A 37 9.25 17.18 -16.35
N ILE A 38 8.64 16.12 -16.92
CA ILE A 38 7.57 16.23 -17.92
C ILE A 38 6.32 16.85 -17.28
N ILE A 39 5.92 16.39 -16.10
CA ILE A 39 4.73 16.86 -15.38
C ILE A 39 4.83 18.36 -15.08
N LYS A 40 5.99 18.84 -14.69
CA LYS A 40 6.24 20.27 -14.43
C LYS A 40 6.13 21.17 -15.66
N ARG A 41 6.38 20.65 -16.85
CA ARG A 41 6.45 21.45 -18.09
C ARG A 41 5.17 21.42 -18.91
N LEU A 42 4.36 20.40 -18.76
CA LEU A 42 3.12 20.25 -19.51
C LEU A 42 1.90 20.74 -18.71
N PRO A 43 0.90 21.31 -19.38
CA PRO A 43 -0.40 21.54 -18.76
C PRO A 43 -0.93 20.22 -18.16
N ARG A 44 -1.51 20.30 -16.96
CA ARG A 44 -1.95 19.11 -16.21
C ARG A 44 -2.87 18.18 -16.98
N GLY A 45 -3.78 18.72 -17.80
CA GLY A 45 -4.64 17.90 -18.65
C GLY A 45 -3.85 17.07 -19.66
N VAL A 46 -2.82 17.68 -20.26
CA VAL A 46 -1.94 16.99 -21.24
C VAL A 46 -1.11 15.92 -20.57
N SER A 47 -0.46 16.22 -19.45
CA SER A 47 0.38 15.23 -18.74
C SER A 47 -0.44 14.05 -18.20
N ARG A 48 -1.68 14.27 -17.74
CA ARG A 48 -2.60 13.19 -17.37
C ARG A 48 -3.04 12.33 -18.55
N SER A 49 -3.33 12.96 -19.69
CA SER A 49 -3.69 12.24 -20.91
C SER A 49 -2.53 11.37 -21.39
N LEU A 50 -1.29 11.87 -21.30
CA LEU A 50 -0.09 11.09 -21.58
C LEU A 50 0.06 9.91 -20.63
N SER A 51 -0.17 10.11 -19.33
CA SER A 51 -0.10 9.00 -18.37
C SER A 51 -1.11 7.89 -18.66
N ALA A 52 -2.34 8.27 -19.10
CA ALA A 52 -3.34 7.29 -19.54
C ALA A 52 -2.89 6.55 -20.80
N GLY A 53 -2.26 7.25 -21.76
CA GLY A 53 -1.68 6.64 -22.95
C GLY A 53 -0.55 5.65 -22.62
N VAL A 54 0.33 5.99 -21.67
CA VAL A 54 1.36 5.08 -21.15
C VAL A 54 0.70 3.87 -20.45
N GLY A 55 -0.41 4.06 -19.74
CA GLY A 55 -1.20 2.98 -19.14
C GLY A 55 -1.73 2.00 -20.18
N GLU A 56 -2.25 2.50 -21.30
CA GLU A 56 -2.70 1.68 -22.43
C GLU A 56 -1.56 0.91 -23.07
N LEU A 57 -0.41 1.56 -23.26
CA LEU A 57 0.78 0.91 -23.79
C LEU A 57 1.26 -0.20 -22.84
N GLY A 58 1.29 0.09 -21.52
CA GLY A 58 1.61 -0.89 -20.49
C GLY A 58 0.67 -2.10 -20.52
N TYR A 59 -0.65 -1.87 -20.64
CA TYR A 59 -1.64 -2.94 -20.78
C TYR A 59 -1.37 -3.86 -21.98
N ARG A 60 -0.94 -3.28 -23.12
CA ARG A 60 -0.62 -4.05 -24.33
C ARG A 60 0.69 -4.81 -24.22
N LEU A 61 1.74 -4.19 -23.70
CA LEU A 61 3.10 -4.70 -23.72
C LEU A 61 3.47 -5.57 -22.51
N CYS A 62 2.96 -5.26 -21.31
CA CYS A 62 3.29 -5.99 -20.08
C CYS A 62 2.43 -7.25 -19.93
N THR A 63 2.60 -8.22 -20.82
CA THR A 63 1.74 -9.43 -20.92
C THR A 63 1.76 -10.28 -19.65
N SER A 64 2.90 -10.45 -18.99
CA SER A 64 3.02 -11.21 -17.73
C SER A 64 2.24 -10.56 -16.58
N ARG A 65 2.36 -9.25 -16.42
CA ARG A 65 1.62 -8.49 -15.39
C ARG A 65 0.12 -8.48 -15.67
N ARG A 66 -0.27 -8.33 -16.93
CA ARG A 66 -1.67 -8.45 -17.34
C ARG A 66 -2.23 -9.85 -17.06
N ALA A 67 -1.46 -10.90 -17.35
CA ALA A 67 -1.89 -12.27 -17.06
C ALA A 67 -2.03 -12.53 -15.55
N ALA A 68 -1.14 -11.99 -14.71
CA ALA A 68 -1.25 -12.07 -13.26
C ALA A 68 -2.51 -11.35 -12.76
N LEU A 69 -2.73 -10.12 -13.22
CA LEU A 69 -3.90 -9.33 -12.84
C LEU A 69 -5.21 -9.99 -13.28
N LEU A 70 -5.29 -10.54 -14.50
CA LEU A 70 -6.47 -11.28 -14.97
C LEU A 70 -6.75 -12.51 -14.11
N ARG A 71 -5.71 -13.23 -13.64
CA ARG A 71 -5.87 -14.34 -12.70
C ARG A 71 -6.40 -13.88 -11.34
N ASN A 72 -5.92 -12.76 -10.83
CA ASN A 72 -6.40 -12.21 -9.58
C ASN A 72 -7.87 -11.74 -9.70
N LEU A 73 -8.21 -11.05 -10.77
CA LEU A 73 -9.57 -10.57 -11.03
C LEU A 73 -10.57 -11.71 -11.31
N ASP A 74 -10.09 -12.89 -11.70
CA ASP A 74 -10.93 -14.09 -11.87
C ASP A 74 -11.61 -14.52 -10.54
N ALA A 75 -10.98 -14.25 -9.41
CA ALA A 75 -11.60 -14.47 -8.10
C ALA A 75 -12.74 -13.47 -7.80
N ILE A 76 -12.75 -12.32 -8.45
CA ILE A 76 -13.76 -11.26 -8.25
C ILE A 76 -14.94 -11.42 -9.21
N THR A 77 -14.67 -11.77 -10.48
CA THR A 77 -15.69 -11.91 -11.51
C THR A 77 -15.37 -13.01 -12.51
N GLN A 78 -16.37 -13.85 -12.81
CA GLN A 78 -16.27 -14.89 -13.83
C GLN A 78 -16.56 -14.36 -15.25
N ASP A 79 -17.15 -13.17 -15.37
CA ASP A 79 -17.39 -12.52 -16.66
C ASP A 79 -16.04 -12.09 -17.29
N LYS A 80 -15.67 -12.74 -18.39
CA LYS A 80 -14.42 -12.50 -19.12
C LYS A 80 -14.33 -11.07 -19.65
N THR A 81 -15.43 -10.52 -20.16
CA THR A 81 -15.48 -9.15 -20.71
C THR A 81 -15.25 -8.12 -19.62
N ARG A 82 -15.99 -8.24 -18.51
CA ARG A 82 -15.80 -7.39 -17.32
C ARG A 82 -14.37 -7.50 -16.77
N ARG A 83 -13.82 -8.71 -16.67
CA ARG A 83 -12.47 -8.95 -16.19
C ARG A 83 -11.39 -8.28 -17.04
N GLN A 84 -11.53 -8.33 -18.39
CA GLN A 84 -10.63 -7.64 -19.31
C GLN A 84 -10.74 -6.11 -19.16
N ALA A 85 -11.95 -5.58 -19.05
CA ALA A 85 -12.19 -4.16 -18.82
C ALA A 85 -11.56 -3.68 -17.51
N LEU A 86 -11.78 -4.41 -16.40
CA LEU A 86 -11.17 -4.12 -15.10
C LEU A 86 -9.63 -4.16 -15.17
N SER A 87 -9.08 -5.17 -15.83
CA SER A 87 -7.62 -5.28 -16.00
C SER A 87 -7.04 -4.07 -16.73
N ARG A 88 -7.69 -3.62 -17.81
CA ARG A 88 -7.27 -2.42 -18.55
C ARG A 88 -7.38 -1.16 -17.70
N SER A 89 -8.48 -1.01 -16.96
CA SER A 89 -8.69 0.09 -16.02
C SER A 89 -7.63 0.13 -14.92
N CYS A 90 -7.21 -1.02 -14.38
CA CYS A 90 -6.11 -1.08 -13.40
C CYS A 90 -4.81 -0.48 -13.95
N PHE A 91 -4.43 -0.78 -15.19
CA PHE A 91 -3.23 -0.18 -15.79
C PHE A 91 -3.35 1.33 -15.94
N HIS A 92 -4.51 1.82 -16.39
CA HIS A 92 -4.76 3.25 -16.53
C HIS A 92 -4.75 3.97 -15.19
N ASN A 93 -5.48 3.44 -14.20
CA ASN A 93 -5.58 4.05 -12.87
C ASN A 93 -4.24 4.01 -12.13
N PHE A 94 -3.45 2.93 -12.28
CA PHE A 94 -2.11 2.86 -11.71
C PHE A 94 -1.19 3.95 -12.26
N LEU A 95 -1.19 4.19 -13.58
CA LEU A 95 -0.36 5.25 -14.18
C LEU A 95 -0.87 6.64 -13.84
N ARG A 96 -2.19 6.84 -13.71
CA ARG A 96 -2.75 8.08 -13.19
C ARG A 96 -2.33 8.34 -11.74
N MET A 97 -2.39 7.31 -10.90
CA MET A 97 -1.93 7.39 -9.51
C MET A 97 -0.44 7.76 -9.44
N LEU A 98 0.41 7.15 -10.26
CA LEU A 98 1.85 7.50 -10.32
C LEU A 98 2.07 8.94 -10.80
N HIS A 99 1.30 9.39 -11.80
CA HIS A 99 1.34 10.78 -12.26
C HIS A 99 0.99 11.74 -11.11
N ASP A 100 -0.14 11.51 -10.43
CA ASP A 100 -0.63 12.40 -9.38
C ASP A 100 0.28 12.35 -8.14
N PHE A 101 0.91 11.19 -7.87
CA PHE A 101 1.97 11.06 -6.88
C PHE A 101 3.16 11.96 -7.22
N CYS A 102 3.69 11.94 -8.44
CA CYS A 102 4.79 12.81 -8.87
C CYS A 102 4.39 14.30 -8.83
N ASP A 103 3.17 14.64 -9.25
CA ASP A 103 2.64 16.02 -9.20
C ASP A 103 2.55 16.52 -7.74
N CYS A 104 2.11 15.68 -6.80
CA CYS A 104 2.10 15.99 -5.37
C CYS A 104 3.51 16.10 -4.77
N ALA A 105 4.43 15.24 -5.20
CA ALA A 105 5.82 15.29 -4.81
C ALA A 105 6.44 16.65 -5.03
N GLU A 106 6.12 17.24 -6.15
CA GLU A 106 6.64 18.53 -6.57
C GLU A 106 5.81 19.70 -6.01
N GLY A 107 4.49 19.55 -5.98
CA GLY A 107 3.56 20.61 -5.57
C GLY A 107 3.36 20.73 -4.05
N GLY A 108 3.87 19.78 -3.27
CA GLY A 108 3.80 19.80 -1.80
C GLY A 108 2.37 19.68 -1.24
N VAL A 109 2.22 20.09 0.02
CA VAL A 109 0.95 19.93 0.79
C VAL A 109 -0.23 20.61 0.09
N SER A 110 -0.05 21.78 -0.49
CA SER A 110 -1.12 22.49 -1.21
C SER A 110 -1.65 21.65 -2.36
N ARG A 111 -0.75 20.97 -3.09
CA ARG A 111 -1.15 20.10 -4.20
C ARG A 111 -1.86 18.85 -3.71
N VAL A 112 -1.36 18.21 -2.66
CA VAL A 112 -2.03 17.06 -2.02
C VAL A 112 -3.48 17.44 -1.66
N ASN A 113 -3.65 18.55 -0.93
CA ASN A 113 -4.98 19.00 -0.51
C ASN A 113 -5.91 19.31 -1.68
N SER A 114 -5.38 19.84 -2.80
CA SER A 114 -6.18 20.13 -4.00
C SER A 114 -6.71 18.89 -4.73
N LEU A 115 -6.14 17.71 -4.47
CA LEU A 115 -6.62 16.44 -5.02
C LEU A 115 -7.61 15.74 -4.09
N MET A 116 -7.65 16.10 -2.80
CA MET A 116 -8.51 15.44 -1.81
C MET A 116 -9.90 16.03 -1.83
N PHE A 117 -10.81 15.34 -2.49
CA PHE A 117 -12.19 15.77 -2.65
C PHE A 117 -13.04 15.47 -1.40
N GLU A 118 -12.81 14.31 -0.78
CA GLU A 118 -13.50 13.96 0.45
C GLU A 118 -12.57 13.25 1.45
N ARG A 119 -12.93 13.34 2.73
CA ARG A 119 -12.28 12.67 3.84
C ARG A 119 -13.32 12.06 4.76
N ARG A 120 -13.32 10.73 4.91
CA ARG A 120 -14.27 10.01 5.75
C ARG A 120 -13.57 9.13 6.76
N GLY A 121 -14.16 9.01 7.95
CA GLY A 121 -13.69 8.12 9.00
C GLY A 121 -12.50 8.64 9.81
N PHE A 122 -12.08 9.89 9.64
CA PHE A 122 -10.95 10.48 10.39
C PHE A 122 -11.17 10.46 11.89
N GLN A 123 -12.44 10.44 12.36
CA GLN A 123 -12.77 10.22 13.77
C GLN A 123 -12.20 8.90 14.32
N PHE A 124 -12.02 7.87 13.49
CA PHE A 124 -11.40 6.61 13.93
C PHE A 124 -9.90 6.78 14.17
N LEU A 125 -9.21 7.57 13.34
CA LEU A 125 -7.79 7.89 13.54
C LEU A 125 -7.59 8.69 14.83
N GLU A 126 -8.45 9.69 15.08
CA GLU A 126 -8.43 10.47 16.31
C GLU A 126 -8.77 9.61 17.54
N SER A 127 -9.71 8.68 17.42
CA SER A 127 -10.04 7.72 18.47
C SER A 127 -8.85 6.78 18.75
N GLY A 128 -8.18 6.27 17.72
CA GLY A 128 -6.96 5.46 17.85
C GLY A 128 -5.86 6.23 18.60
N ARG A 129 -5.67 7.51 18.26
CA ARG A 129 -4.71 8.38 18.94
C ARG A 129 -5.06 8.58 20.41
N ARG A 130 -6.34 8.80 20.75
CA ARG A 130 -6.81 8.93 22.16
C ARG A 130 -6.65 7.64 22.95
N HIS A 131 -6.66 6.48 22.28
CA HIS A 131 -6.40 5.19 22.93
C HIS A 131 -4.98 5.09 23.54
N GLY A 132 -4.01 5.87 23.02
CA GLY A 132 -2.68 6.03 23.61
C GLY A 132 -1.72 4.87 23.38
N LYS A 133 -2.08 3.90 22.54
CA LYS A 133 -1.24 2.73 22.19
C LYS A 133 -0.72 2.76 20.74
N GLY A 134 -0.81 3.91 20.10
CA GLY A 134 -0.51 4.07 18.69
C GLY A 134 -1.60 3.55 17.76
N THR A 135 -1.45 3.86 16.48
CA THR A 135 -2.37 3.40 15.43
C THR A 135 -1.60 2.62 14.38
N LEU A 136 -1.96 1.36 14.20
CA LEU A 136 -1.49 0.53 13.10
C LEU A 136 -2.47 0.70 11.94
N LEU A 137 -2.09 1.53 10.98
CA LEU A 137 -2.87 1.77 9.79
C LEU A 137 -2.52 0.73 8.75
N ILE A 138 -3.50 -0.06 8.35
CA ILE A 138 -3.32 -1.11 7.35
C ILE A 138 -3.96 -0.70 6.03
N THR A 139 -3.21 -0.90 4.97
CA THR A 139 -3.64 -0.64 3.59
C THR A 139 -3.16 -1.76 2.67
N GLY A 140 -3.43 -1.68 1.39
CA GLY A 140 -3.01 -2.64 0.37
C GLY A 140 -2.57 -1.96 -0.90
N HIS A 141 -2.24 -2.76 -1.92
CA HIS A 141 -1.95 -2.26 -3.26
C HIS A 141 -3.25 -1.81 -3.97
N LEU A 142 -4.07 -1.05 -3.25
CA LEU A 142 -5.38 -0.55 -3.66
C LEU A 142 -5.39 0.97 -3.60
N GLY A 143 -5.76 1.62 -4.71
CA GLY A 143 -5.82 3.08 -4.79
C GLY A 143 -4.45 3.75 -4.68
N ALA A 144 -4.41 4.95 -4.13
CA ALA A 144 -3.23 5.81 -4.08
C ALA A 144 -2.57 5.82 -2.68
N TRP A 145 -2.06 4.68 -2.22
CA TRP A 145 -1.48 4.52 -0.86
C TRP A 145 -0.33 5.50 -0.56
N GLU A 146 0.48 5.87 -1.55
CA GLU A 146 1.56 6.85 -1.34
C GLU A 146 0.99 8.25 -1.01
N LEU A 147 -0.12 8.64 -1.64
CA LEU A 147 -0.81 9.89 -1.29
C LEU A 147 -1.38 9.84 0.12
N GLY A 148 -1.77 8.66 0.61
CA GLY A 148 -2.30 8.48 1.97
C GLY A 148 -1.35 8.94 3.05
N GLY A 149 -0.07 8.57 2.94
CA GLY A 149 0.97 9.05 3.86
C GLY A 149 1.11 10.57 3.86
N MET A 150 1.07 11.19 2.68
CA MET A 150 1.16 12.65 2.55
C MET A 150 -0.03 13.38 3.16
N VAL A 151 -1.25 12.87 2.92
CA VAL A 151 -2.48 13.45 3.49
C VAL A 151 -2.41 13.41 5.02
N LEU A 152 -2.10 12.26 5.59
CA LEU A 152 -2.03 12.11 7.04
C LEU A 152 -0.94 12.99 7.65
N ALA A 153 0.22 13.08 7.02
CA ALA A 153 1.30 13.97 7.47
C ALA A 153 0.89 15.45 7.36
N SER A 154 0.19 15.85 6.28
CA SER A 154 -0.31 17.23 6.14
C SER A 154 -1.41 17.59 7.13
N ASP A 155 -2.14 16.57 7.63
CA ASP A 155 -3.13 16.73 8.69
C ASP A 155 -2.51 16.66 10.13
N GLY A 156 -1.16 16.62 10.22
CA GLY A 156 -0.43 16.67 11.49
C GLY A 156 -0.28 15.35 12.24
N PHE A 157 -0.56 14.21 11.58
CA PHE A 157 -0.28 12.91 12.16
C PHE A 157 1.22 12.57 12.08
N PRO A 158 1.84 12.04 13.14
CA PRO A 158 3.21 11.52 13.08
C PRO A 158 3.22 10.17 12.34
N VAL A 159 3.54 10.20 11.03
CA VAL A 159 3.44 9.04 10.14
C VAL A 159 4.78 8.32 9.99
N ASN A 160 4.76 7.00 10.22
CA ASN A 160 5.84 6.08 9.89
C ASN A 160 5.33 5.09 8.84
N VAL A 161 5.98 4.99 7.70
CA VAL A 161 5.61 4.06 6.62
C VAL A 161 6.56 2.87 6.63
N VAL A 162 6.00 1.66 6.73
CA VAL A 162 6.75 0.42 6.62
C VAL A 162 6.84 0.02 5.15
N THR A 163 8.05 -0.24 4.66
CA THR A 163 8.31 -0.62 3.27
C THR A 163 9.41 -1.67 3.19
N MET A 164 9.37 -2.48 2.13
CA MET A 164 10.52 -3.30 1.76
C MET A 164 11.67 -2.40 1.27
N ALA A 165 12.91 -2.92 1.37
CA ALA A 165 14.04 -2.30 0.69
C ALA A 165 13.76 -2.23 -0.82
N GLU A 166 14.08 -1.09 -1.43
CA GLU A 166 13.99 -0.96 -2.88
C GLU A 166 15.13 -1.73 -3.57
N PRO A 167 14.98 -2.10 -4.85
CA PRO A 167 15.99 -2.88 -5.57
C PRO A 167 17.38 -2.24 -5.63
N THR A 168 17.45 -0.91 -5.58
CA THR A 168 18.71 -0.16 -5.58
C THR A 168 18.77 0.84 -4.45
N GLN A 169 19.98 1.14 -3.98
CA GLN A 169 20.19 2.12 -2.92
C GLN A 169 19.73 3.51 -3.34
N GLU A 170 19.97 3.90 -4.60
CA GLU A 170 19.56 5.20 -5.15
C GLU A 170 18.05 5.37 -5.10
N LEU A 171 17.29 4.32 -5.39
CA LEU A 171 15.82 4.35 -5.33
C LEU A 171 15.32 4.44 -3.88
N ASN A 172 15.97 3.73 -2.94
CA ASN A 172 15.69 3.86 -1.52
C ASN A 172 15.91 5.30 -1.04
N GLU A 173 17.06 5.89 -1.39
CA GLU A 173 17.41 7.26 -1.01
C GLU A 173 16.44 8.28 -1.60
N TRP A 174 16.09 8.12 -2.88
CA TRP A 174 15.13 8.98 -3.56
C TRP A 174 13.75 8.95 -2.86
N ARG A 175 13.22 7.75 -2.56
CA ARG A 175 11.95 7.60 -1.84
C ARG A 175 11.99 8.15 -0.43
N GLN A 176 13.06 7.91 0.30
CA GLN A 176 13.22 8.45 1.66
C GLN A 176 13.32 9.98 1.66
N LYS A 177 14.11 10.56 0.74
CA LYS A 177 14.22 12.01 0.56
C LYS A 177 12.85 12.62 0.29
N TYR A 178 12.09 11.99 -0.58
CA TYR A 178 10.75 12.40 -0.94
C TYR A 178 9.80 12.36 0.28
N ARG A 179 9.71 11.25 1.01
CA ARG A 179 8.85 11.12 2.19
C ARG A 179 9.23 12.10 3.31
N ARG A 180 10.53 12.33 3.51
CA ARG A 180 11.02 13.32 4.49
C ARG A 180 10.53 14.75 4.22
N ARG A 181 10.28 15.12 2.96
CA ARG A 181 9.72 16.46 2.62
C ARG A 181 8.32 16.68 3.21
N PHE A 182 7.58 15.59 3.46
CA PHE A 182 6.27 15.60 4.10
C PHE A 182 6.33 15.26 5.60
N GLY A 183 7.52 15.14 6.19
CA GLY A 183 7.67 14.73 7.58
C GLY A 183 7.39 13.24 7.83
N ILE A 184 7.29 12.42 6.78
CA ILE A 184 7.03 10.99 6.87
C ILE A 184 8.35 10.26 7.15
N LYS A 185 8.38 9.45 8.22
CA LYS A 185 9.47 8.53 8.51
C LYS A 185 9.28 7.22 7.73
N THR A 186 10.38 6.62 7.31
CA THR A 186 10.37 5.32 6.62
C THR A 186 11.06 4.28 7.47
N ILE A 187 10.38 3.18 7.74
CA ILE A 187 10.93 1.98 8.40
C ILE A 187 11.11 0.92 7.32
N THR A 188 12.36 0.59 7.00
CA THR A 188 12.67 -0.36 5.92
C THR A 188 12.85 -1.76 6.50
N VAL A 189 11.96 -2.69 6.14
CA VAL A 189 12.06 -4.10 6.52
C VAL A 189 12.84 -4.91 5.49
N GLY A 190 13.43 -6.03 5.92
CA GLY A 190 14.21 -6.93 5.07
C GLY A 190 15.71 -6.69 5.11
N SER A 191 16.18 -5.46 5.23
CA SER A 191 17.60 -5.10 5.39
C SER A 191 18.01 -4.79 6.82
N ASP A 192 17.05 -4.35 7.64
CA ASP A 192 17.29 -3.96 9.04
C ASP A 192 16.67 -4.97 10.02
N LYS A 193 17.52 -5.60 10.84
CA LYS A 193 17.10 -6.53 11.89
C LYS A 193 16.29 -5.85 13.00
N PHE A 194 16.40 -4.54 13.15
CA PHE A 194 15.73 -3.76 14.19
C PHE A 194 14.42 -3.13 13.73
N ALA A 195 14.05 -3.27 12.45
CA ALA A 195 12.84 -2.67 11.89
C ALA A 195 11.58 -3.00 12.70
N PHE A 196 11.44 -4.24 13.20
CA PHE A 196 10.31 -4.63 14.03
C PHE A 196 10.28 -3.86 15.36
N LEU A 197 11.44 -3.69 16.00
CA LEU A 197 11.55 -2.90 17.24
C LEU A 197 11.22 -1.43 16.99
N GLU A 198 11.64 -0.89 15.85
CA GLU A 198 11.33 0.48 15.45
C GLU A 198 9.82 0.68 15.28
N ILE A 199 9.11 -0.27 14.66
CA ILE A 199 7.65 -0.29 14.57
C ILE A 199 7.01 -0.26 15.96
N ILE A 200 7.42 -1.17 16.86
CA ILE A 200 6.91 -1.23 18.24
C ILE A 200 7.16 0.08 18.99
N HIS A 201 8.37 0.63 18.87
CA HIS A 201 8.70 1.90 19.51
C HIS A 201 7.87 3.08 18.97
N ALA A 202 7.63 3.15 17.65
CA ALA A 202 6.78 4.17 17.07
C ALA A 202 5.33 4.09 17.62
N LEU A 203 4.76 2.89 17.69
CA LEU A 203 3.43 2.68 18.26
C LEU A 203 3.40 3.03 19.75
N ARG A 204 4.42 2.65 20.54
CA ARG A 204 4.52 3.01 21.97
C ARG A 204 4.66 4.53 22.20
N ARG A 205 5.19 5.27 21.23
CA ARG A 205 5.17 6.75 21.26
C ARG A 205 3.85 7.34 20.79
N ASN A 206 2.82 6.49 20.62
CA ASN A 206 1.50 6.88 20.14
C ASN A 206 1.54 7.51 18.73
N GLU A 207 2.49 7.06 17.89
CA GLU A 207 2.61 7.46 16.49
C GLU A 207 1.75 6.55 15.60
N LEU A 208 1.54 6.96 14.36
CA LEU A 208 0.87 6.17 13.33
C LEU A 208 1.91 5.37 12.53
N VAL A 209 1.69 4.06 12.42
CA VAL A 209 2.49 3.18 11.57
C VAL A 209 1.62 2.65 10.45
N ALA A 210 1.95 2.96 9.20
CA ALA A 210 1.22 2.54 8.01
C ALA A 210 1.97 1.41 7.27
N MET A 211 1.24 0.35 6.87
CA MET A 211 1.82 -0.78 6.15
C MET A 211 0.85 -1.39 5.15
N LEU A 212 1.40 -1.89 4.03
CA LEU A 212 0.66 -2.70 3.05
C LEU A 212 0.71 -4.17 3.51
N ILE A 213 -0.45 -4.83 3.53
CA ILE A 213 -0.55 -6.19 4.10
C ILE A 213 -1.22 -7.21 3.18
N ASP A 214 -1.68 -6.80 2.01
CA ASP A 214 -2.36 -7.66 1.04
C ASP A 214 -1.41 -8.63 0.29
N ARG A 215 -0.13 -8.61 0.64
CA ARG A 215 0.88 -9.59 0.22
C ARG A 215 1.75 -9.97 1.43
N PRO A 216 2.18 -11.22 1.53
CA PRO A 216 3.16 -11.58 2.55
C PRO A 216 4.49 -10.87 2.27
N TYR A 217 5.17 -10.47 3.32
CA TYR A 217 6.56 -10.07 3.23
C TYR A 217 7.42 -11.33 3.09
N LEU A 218 8.19 -11.42 2.00
CA LEU A 218 9.03 -12.58 1.75
C LEU A 218 8.17 -13.86 1.69
N ASN A 219 8.65 -14.97 2.15
CA ASN A 219 7.89 -16.23 2.23
C ASN A 219 7.08 -16.36 3.53
N SER A 220 6.91 -15.27 4.29
CA SER A 220 6.18 -15.26 5.54
C SER A 220 4.75 -14.79 5.34
N GLY A 221 3.81 -15.66 5.64
CA GLY A 221 2.40 -15.32 5.57
C GLY A 221 1.58 -16.38 6.30
N VAL A 222 0.36 -16.02 6.63
CA VAL A 222 -0.60 -16.96 7.17
C VAL A 222 -1.70 -17.23 6.16
N PRO A 223 -2.20 -18.47 6.07
CA PRO A 223 -3.29 -18.80 5.17
C PRO A 223 -4.57 -18.10 5.61
N VAL A 224 -5.23 -17.45 4.65
CA VAL A 224 -6.54 -16.82 4.82
C VAL A 224 -7.45 -17.22 3.66
N ARG A 225 -8.74 -17.29 3.92
CA ARG A 225 -9.76 -17.40 2.89
C ARG A 225 -10.05 -16.01 2.33
N PHE A 226 -9.77 -15.83 1.04
CA PHE A 226 -9.89 -14.54 0.35
C PHE A 226 -10.52 -14.77 -1.02
N PHE A 227 -11.67 -14.16 -1.31
CA PHE A 227 -12.50 -14.44 -2.50
C PHE A 227 -12.75 -15.95 -2.73
N GLU A 228 -13.19 -16.64 -1.68
CA GLU A 228 -13.49 -18.08 -1.69
C GLU A 228 -12.29 -19.01 -2.00
N ARG A 229 -11.07 -18.46 -2.05
CA ARG A 229 -9.82 -19.19 -2.30
C ARG A 229 -8.85 -18.97 -1.15
N THR A 230 -8.00 -19.94 -0.88
CA THR A 230 -6.93 -19.76 0.12
C THR A 230 -5.75 -19.04 -0.50
N THR A 231 -5.24 -18.03 0.20
CA THR A 231 -4.00 -17.33 -0.14
C THR A 231 -3.22 -16.98 1.12
N LEU A 232 -2.01 -16.45 0.97
CA LEU A 232 -1.21 -15.99 2.09
C LEU A 232 -1.34 -14.46 2.25
N PHE A 233 -1.71 -14.02 3.44
CA PHE A 233 -1.66 -12.61 3.86
C PHE A 233 -0.47 -12.39 4.80
N SER A 234 0.00 -11.15 4.87
CA SER A 234 1.03 -10.79 5.84
C SER A 234 0.51 -10.99 7.26
N ALA A 235 1.22 -11.77 8.06
CA ALA A 235 0.94 -11.95 9.48
C ALA A 235 1.37 -10.73 10.33
N ALA A 236 2.12 -9.79 9.75
CA ALA A 236 2.78 -8.72 10.49
C ALA A 236 1.81 -7.87 11.31
N ALA A 237 0.66 -7.48 10.74
CA ALA A 237 -0.31 -6.65 11.44
C ALA A 237 -0.88 -7.34 12.69
N ALA A 238 -1.24 -8.63 12.59
CA ALA A 238 -1.76 -9.40 13.72
C ALA A 238 -0.68 -9.59 14.82
N ARG A 239 0.55 -9.90 14.44
CA ARG A 239 1.68 -10.05 15.37
C ARG A 239 2.05 -8.74 16.05
N ILE A 240 2.14 -7.63 15.32
CA ILE A 240 2.39 -6.30 15.89
C ILE A 240 1.28 -5.96 16.90
N TRP A 241 0.03 -6.22 16.56
CA TRP A 241 -1.09 -5.98 17.46
C TRP A 241 -0.99 -6.82 18.75
N GLN A 242 -0.59 -8.08 18.68
CA GLN A 242 -0.40 -8.91 19.88
C GLN A 242 0.58 -8.29 20.88
N HIS A 243 1.63 -7.62 20.41
CA HIS A 243 2.66 -6.99 21.25
C HIS A 243 2.31 -5.56 21.70
N THR A 244 1.49 -4.84 20.95
CA THR A 244 1.26 -3.40 21.20
C THR A 244 -0.14 -3.07 21.65
N ARG A 245 -1.12 -3.87 21.25
CA ARG A 245 -2.56 -3.55 21.38
C ARG A 245 -2.93 -2.22 20.74
N ALA A 246 -2.19 -1.79 19.73
CA ALA A 246 -2.48 -0.62 18.93
C ALA A 246 -3.84 -0.75 18.22
N SER A 247 -4.49 0.37 17.95
CA SER A 247 -5.72 0.37 17.13
C SER A 247 -5.39 -0.03 15.69
N VAL A 248 -5.97 -1.12 15.17
CA VAL A 248 -5.76 -1.58 13.78
C VAL A 248 -6.85 -0.97 12.90
N ILE A 249 -6.47 0.01 12.07
CA ILE A 249 -7.42 0.79 11.27
C ILE A 249 -7.13 0.58 9.78
N PRO A 250 -8.08 0.01 9.02
CA PRO A 250 -7.99 -0.02 7.56
C PRO A 250 -8.16 1.39 6.99
N ALA A 251 -7.27 1.80 6.07
CA ALA A 251 -7.41 3.09 5.41
C ALA A 251 -6.92 3.04 3.96
N PHE A 252 -7.64 3.74 3.08
CA PHE A 252 -7.36 3.75 1.66
C PHE A 252 -7.57 5.16 1.08
N VAL A 253 -6.78 5.49 0.08
CA VAL A 253 -7.00 6.66 -0.77
C VAL A 253 -7.45 6.17 -2.13
N LEU A 254 -8.71 6.41 -2.45
CA LEU A 254 -9.35 5.89 -3.66
C LEU A 254 -9.60 7.01 -4.65
N GLN A 255 -9.32 6.76 -5.91
CA GLN A 255 -9.64 7.68 -6.98
C GLN A 255 -11.14 7.66 -7.22
N LEU A 256 -11.78 8.82 -7.18
CA LEU A 256 -13.19 9.04 -7.49
C LEU A 256 -13.33 9.38 -8.97
N GLU A 257 -12.61 10.42 -9.37
CA GLU A 257 -12.52 10.90 -10.76
C GLU A 257 -11.04 11.21 -11.09
N PRO A 258 -10.66 11.38 -12.35
CA PRO A 258 -9.30 11.73 -12.72
C PRO A 258 -8.82 13.00 -11.98
N GLY A 259 -7.90 12.82 -11.03
CA GLY A 259 -7.34 13.90 -10.20
C GLY A 259 -8.20 14.30 -9.02
N GLN A 260 -9.18 13.48 -8.64
CA GLN A 260 -9.96 13.62 -7.42
C GLN A 260 -9.87 12.32 -6.62
N TYR A 261 -9.57 12.43 -5.34
CA TYR A 261 -9.40 11.30 -4.44
C TYR A 261 -10.25 11.46 -3.19
N GLY A 262 -10.72 10.34 -2.67
CA GLY A 262 -11.31 10.23 -1.35
C GLY A 262 -10.37 9.51 -0.39
N CYS A 263 -10.19 10.04 0.82
CA CYS A 263 -9.48 9.38 1.91
C CYS A 263 -10.48 8.74 2.85
N TYR A 264 -10.37 7.43 3.01
CA TYR A 264 -11.29 6.63 3.81
C TYR A 264 -10.54 5.91 4.91
N ALA A 265 -10.84 6.21 6.16
CA ALA A 265 -10.49 5.36 7.29
C ALA A 265 -11.75 4.61 7.75
N TYR A 266 -11.61 3.31 7.92
CA TYR A 266 -12.71 2.45 8.36
C TYR A 266 -12.66 2.25 9.89
N ALA A 267 -13.72 1.69 10.44
CA ALA A 267 -13.75 1.35 11.86
C ALA A 267 -12.57 0.43 12.22
N PRO A 268 -11.99 0.58 13.42
CA PRO A 268 -10.94 -0.31 13.89
C PRO A 268 -11.40 -1.77 13.81
N ILE A 269 -10.52 -2.65 13.35
CA ILE A 269 -10.78 -4.09 13.35
C ILE A 269 -10.77 -4.58 14.78
N ASP A 270 -11.83 -5.28 15.15
CA ASP A 270 -11.94 -5.95 16.44
C ASP A 270 -11.01 -7.17 16.47
N MET A 271 -9.79 -6.96 16.96
CA MET A 271 -8.78 -7.99 17.14
C MET A 271 -8.96 -8.65 18.51
N ALA A 272 -8.91 -9.98 18.56
CA ALA A 272 -9.16 -10.73 19.78
C ALA A 272 -7.89 -11.39 20.34
N ALA A 273 -7.68 -11.25 21.65
CA ALA A 273 -6.46 -11.72 22.31
C ALA A 273 -6.38 -13.23 22.51
N ASP A 274 -7.55 -13.88 22.56
CA ASP A 274 -7.75 -15.31 22.65
C ASP A 274 -7.73 -16.01 21.28
N GLN A 275 -7.61 -15.25 20.19
CA GLN A 275 -7.54 -15.78 18.83
C GLN A 275 -6.11 -15.86 18.32
N THR A 276 -5.88 -16.78 17.42
CA THR A 276 -4.61 -17.01 16.75
C THR A 276 -4.23 -15.83 15.81
N VAL A 277 -3.01 -15.82 15.35
CA VAL A 277 -2.54 -14.87 14.32
C VAL A 277 -3.33 -15.04 13.03
N GLU A 278 -3.62 -16.30 12.66
CA GLU A 278 -4.38 -16.68 11.47
C GLU A 278 -5.82 -16.14 11.52
N GLU A 279 -6.51 -16.34 12.65
CA GLU A 279 -7.90 -15.88 12.83
C GLU A 279 -7.98 -14.33 12.80
N ASN A 280 -7.05 -13.66 13.47
CA ASN A 280 -6.96 -12.21 13.42
C ASN A 280 -6.60 -11.70 12.00
N SER A 281 -5.72 -12.38 11.27
CA SER A 281 -5.41 -12.07 9.87
C SER A 281 -6.59 -12.33 8.95
N GLN A 282 -7.43 -13.34 9.25
CA GLN A 282 -8.67 -13.56 8.51
C GLN A 282 -9.67 -12.41 8.66
N ARG A 283 -9.80 -11.83 9.85
CA ARG A 283 -10.64 -10.62 10.07
C ARG A 283 -10.17 -9.46 9.18
N ILE A 284 -8.85 -9.26 9.12
CA ILE A 284 -8.25 -8.25 8.25
C ILE A 284 -8.56 -8.54 6.77
N ALA A 285 -8.36 -9.78 6.32
CA ALA A 285 -8.61 -10.18 4.93
C ALA A 285 -10.09 -9.96 4.53
N ASN A 286 -11.04 -10.21 5.44
CA ASN A 286 -12.47 -10.00 5.19
C ASN A 286 -12.78 -8.52 4.91
N VAL A 287 -12.18 -7.59 5.65
CA VAL A 287 -12.34 -6.15 5.41
C VAL A 287 -11.75 -5.76 4.06
N PHE A 288 -10.54 -6.24 3.74
CA PHE A 288 -9.92 -5.98 2.44
C PHE A 288 -10.74 -6.52 1.27
N GLN A 289 -11.30 -7.71 1.42
CA GLN A 289 -12.15 -8.32 0.39
C GLN A 289 -13.38 -7.46 0.06
N SER A 290 -14.04 -6.88 1.08
CA SER A 290 -15.21 -6.03 0.86
C SER A 290 -14.84 -4.76 0.09
N ILE A 291 -13.74 -4.11 0.44
CA ILE A 291 -13.28 -2.87 -0.20
C ILE A 291 -12.79 -3.13 -1.63
N ILE A 292 -12.04 -4.21 -1.86
CA ILE A 292 -11.58 -4.59 -3.21
C ILE A 292 -12.75 -4.95 -4.13
N ARG A 293 -13.84 -5.56 -3.61
CA ARG A 293 -15.05 -5.80 -4.40
C ARG A 293 -15.73 -4.52 -4.89
N GLU A 294 -15.64 -3.46 -4.12
CA GLU A 294 -16.22 -2.17 -4.46
C GLU A 294 -15.36 -1.39 -5.48
N PHE A 295 -14.00 -1.53 -5.39
CA PHE A 295 -13.05 -0.81 -6.24
C PHE A 295 -12.05 -1.73 -6.95
N PRO A 296 -12.50 -2.77 -7.67
CA PRO A 296 -11.61 -3.78 -8.24
C PRO A 296 -10.67 -3.22 -9.32
N GLU A 297 -11.05 -2.13 -10.01
CA GLU A 297 -10.24 -1.44 -11.02
C GLU A 297 -9.11 -0.59 -10.43
N GLN A 298 -9.01 -0.53 -9.10
CA GLN A 298 -7.95 0.15 -8.37
C GLN A 298 -7.08 -0.83 -7.56
N TRP A 299 -7.32 -2.12 -7.66
CA TRP A 299 -6.50 -3.12 -7.00
C TRP A 299 -5.30 -3.50 -7.87
N PHE A 300 -4.16 -2.83 -7.62
CA PHE A 300 -2.95 -2.90 -8.45
C PHE A 300 -2.06 -4.10 -8.11
N ASN A 301 -2.65 -5.28 -8.03
CA ASN A 301 -1.94 -6.50 -7.70
C ASN A 301 -1.43 -7.20 -8.96
N PHE A 302 -0.31 -6.71 -9.53
CA PHE A 302 0.31 -7.20 -10.76
C PHE A 302 1.16 -8.47 -10.58
N VAL A 303 1.05 -9.13 -9.43
CA VAL A 303 1.64 -10.45 -9.17
C VAL A 303 0.55 -11.45 -8.82
N PRO A 304 0.68 -12.75 -9.15
CA PRO A 304 -0.30 -13.75 -8.74
C PRO A 304 -0.32 -13.88 -7.22
N ILE A 305 -1.51 -13.79 -6.62
CA ILE A 305 -1.68 -13.98 -5.17
C ILE A 305 -2.24 -15.36 -4.83
N TRP A 306 -2.76 -16.07 -5.80
CA TRP A 306 -3.12 -17.48 -5.67
C TRP A 306 -2.17 -18.32 -6.51
N ASN A 307 -1.47 -19.25 -5.86
CA ASN A 307 -0.78 -20.32 -6.58
C ASN A 307 -1.84 -21.27 -7.15
N ARG A 308 -1.56 -21.83 -8.31
CA ARG A 308 -2.44 -22.83 -8.96
C ARG A 308 -2.57 -24.07 -8.15
#